data_0f4704cd16d832ab6c9e696577d2114b
#
_entry.id   0f4704cd16d832ab6c9e696577d2114b
#
_cell.length_a   1.000
_cell.length_b   1.000
_cell.length_c   1.000
_cell.angle_alpha   90.00
_cell.angle_beta   90.00
_cell.angle_gamma   90.00
#
_symmetry.space_group_name_H-M   'P 1'
#
loop_
_entity.id
_entity.type
_entity.pdbx_description
1 polymer ?
#
loop_
_entity_poly.entity_id
_entity_poly.type
_entity_poly.pdbx_seq_one_letter_code
_entity_poly.pdbx_strand_id
1 'polypeptide(L)'
;MKKNLLNLLVWIIIIFIGFIIVHFFNENNKQQNDEIITVGYDDTFVPMGFVNNDGQVVGFDIDLAKAISKKINKKIVFRAIDWTMKETELRNKNIDLIWNGYSITKEREKQIDFSNPYISDRQVIIVRSNSKINCKDDFKGKKIGVQSASSASDALMKDKKFVDSLSKSGVIEYQSNNDALMDLDSGRIDGVVADEVLARYYINKRGNDNYRVLKDDFGREYFGIGIRKGDTKLKNEINKGLKEVIDDGEAKKISEKWFGEDIVIKGEE
;
A
#
# COMPACT_ATOMS: atom_id res chain seq x y z
N MET A 1 50.99 50.91 7.61
CA MET A 1 49.92 50.67 6.64
C MET A 1 49.92 49.24 6.07
N LYS A 2 51.03 48.72 5.50
CA LYS A 2 51.06 47.38 4.86
C LYS A 2 50.68 46.21 5.81
N LYS A 3 51.04 46.23 7.09
CA LYS A 3 50.73 45.16 8.04
C LYS A 3 49.21 45.03 8.41
N ASN A 4 48.52 46.19 8.46
CA ASN A 4 47.08 46.22 8.71
C ASN A 4 46.25 45.71 7.53
N LEU A 5 46.75 46.00 6.30
CA LEU A 5 46.10 45.52 5.06
C LEU A 5 46.25 44.00 4.90
N LEU A 6 47.41 43.44 5.30
CA LEU A 6 47.65 42.00 5.29
C LEU A 6 46.74 41.27 6.29
N ASN A 7 46.57 41.82 7.50
CA ASN A 7 45.68 41.25 8.51
C ASN A 7 44.21 41.31 8.04
N LEU A 8 43.79 42.38 7.38
CA LEU A 8 42.44 42.50 6.82
C LEU A 8 42.16 41.42 5.77
N LEU A 9 43.12 41.20 4.86
CA LEU A 9 43.03 40.16 3.84
C LEU A 9 42.92 38.75 4.45
N VAL A 10 43.69 38.47 5.50
CA VAL A 10 43.62 37.16 6.19
C VAL A 10 42.23 36.95 6.80
N TRP A 11 41.64 37.96 7.45
CA TRP A 11 40.30 37.85 8.04
C TRP A 11 39.21 37.65 6.96
N ILE A 12 39.32 38.32 5.80
CA ILE A 12 38.39 38.12 4.67
C ILE A 12 38.43 36.68 4.16
N ILE A 13 39.66 36.11 4.03
CA ILE A 13 39.84 34.72 3.60
C ILE A 13 39.22 33.73 4.63
N ILE A 14 39.44 33.96 5.92
CA ILE A 14 38.86 33.10 6.98
C ILE A 14 37.33 33.14 6.95
N ILE A 15 36.72 34.33 6.81
CA ILE A 15 35.28 34.49 6.69
C ILE A 15 34.74 33.79 5.44
N PHE A 16 35.44 33.91 4.31
CA PHE A 16 35.03 33.26 3.06
C PHE A 16 35.13 31.74 3.14
N ILE A 17 36.18 31.18 3.75
CA ILE A 17 36.30 29.74 4.01
C ILE A 17 35.20 29.28 4.96
N GLY A 18 34.90 30.03 6.02
CA GLY A 18 33.81 29.74 6.93
C GLY A 18 32.43 29.67 6.21
N PHE A 19 32.21 30.61 5.30
CA PHE A 19 30.98 30.64 4.48
C PHE A 19 30.86 29.42 3.56
N ILE A 20 31.98 29.04 2.89
CA ILE A 20 32.03 27.84 2.05
C ILE A 20 31.75 26.57 2.89
N ILE A 21 32.34 26.45 4.06
CA ILE A 21 32.16 25.30 4.95
C ILE A 21 30.69 25.22 5.38
N VAL A 22 30.09 26.32 5.84
CA VAL A 22 28.67 26.37 6.24
C VAL A 22 27.74 26.03 5.07
N HIS A 23 28.05 26.55 3.87
CA HIS A 23 27.26 26.24 2.65
C HIS A 23 27.35 24.75 2.30
N PHE A 24 28.56 24.18 2.37
CA PHE A 24 28.78 22.75 2.09
C PHE A 24 28.09 21.85 3.13
N PHE A 25 28.11 22.20 4.42
CA PHE A 25 27.40 21.50 5.48
C PHE A 25 25.89 21.64 5.34
N ASN A 26 25.36 22.78 4.93
CA ASN A 26 23.94 22.97 4.68
C ASN A 26 23.44 22.20 3.46
N GLU A 27 24.22 22.13 2.37
CA GLU A 27 23.86 21.31 1.22
C GLU A 27 23.89 19.81 1.55
N ASN A 28 24.91 19.34 2.28
CA ASN A 28 24.97 17.95 2.73
C ASN A 28 23.85 17.58 3.69
N ASN A 29 23.47 18.46 4.62
CA ASN A 29 22.31 18.24 5.51
C ASN A 29 20.96 18.27 4.76
N LYS A 30 20.85 19.09 3.70
CA LYS A 30 19.66 19.11 2.86
C LYS A 30 19.53 17.83 2.02
N GLN A 31 20.66 17.32 1.50
CA GLN A 31 20.73 16.06 0.77
C GLN A 31 20.41 14.85 1.68
N GLN A 32 20.85 14.88 2.94
CA GLN A 32 20.59 13.80 3.89
C GLN A 32 19.14 13.73 4.38
N ASN A 33 18.39 14.84 4.40
CA ASN A 33 16.95 14.87 4.71
C ASN A 33 16.05 14.47 3.51
N ASP A 34 16.53 14.60 2.27
CA ASP A 34 15.82 14.16 1.06
C ASP A 34 15.99 12.65 0.77
N GLU A 35 16.77 11.92 1.59
CA GLU A 35 17.09 10.50 1.39
C GLU A 35 16.12 9.53 2.07
N ILE A 36 15.21 10.00 2.92
CA ILE A 36 14.26 9.15 3.66
C ILE A 36 12.86 9.31 3.07
N ILE A 37 12.27 8.19 2.66
CA ILE A 37 10.87 8.09 2.22
C ILE A 37 10.08 7.31 3.27
N THR A 38 9.03 7.90 3.81
CA THR A 38 8.15 7.26 4.78
C THR A 38 6.95 6.65 4.06
N VAL A 39 6.80 5.34 4.15
CA VAL A 39 5.68 4.57 3.61
C VAL A 39 4.64 4.35 4.70
N GLY A 40 3.40 4.80 4.46
CA GLY A 40 2.25 4.45 5.27
C GLY A 40 1.64 3.11 4.81
N TYR A 41 1.36 2.22 5.76
CA TYR A 41 0.79 0.91 5.50
C TYR A 41 -0.18 0.49 6.62
N ASP A 42 -1.11 -0.41 6.31
CA ASP A 42 -1.97 -1.12 7.28
C ASP A 42 -1.19 -2.35 7.76
N ASP A 43 -0.88 -2.41 9.06
CA ASP A 43 -0.06 -3.47 9.66
C ASP A 43 -0.76 -4.83 9.79
N THR A 44 -1.97 -4.92 9.25
CA THR A 44 -2.80 -6.14 9.26
C THR A 44 -3.10 -6.70 7.86
N PHE A 45 -2.70 -6.02 6.77
CA PHE A 45 -3.08 -6.39 5.41
C PHE A 45 -2.14 -7.43 4.79
N VAL A 46 -2.36 -8.69 5.13
CA VAL A 46 -1.60 -9.82 4.56
C VAL A 46 -2.05 -10.14 3.13
N PRO A 47 -1.12 -10.54 2.23
CA PRO A 47 0.32 -10.65 2.41
C PRO A 47 1.08 -9.40 1.94
N MET A 48 0.38 -8.26 1.73
CA MET A 48 0.98 -7.06 1.13
C MET A 48 1.94 -6.35 2.08
N GLY A 49 1.48 -5.98 3.28
CA GLY A 49 2.30 -5.41 4.35
C GLY A 49 1.64 -5.66 5.69
N PHE A 50 2.37 -6.22 6.63
CA PHE A 50 1.84 -6.56 7.96
C PHE A 50 2.97 -6.76 8.98
N VAL A 51 2.59 -6.84 10.26
CA VAL A 51 3.51 -7.22 11.33
C VAL A 51 3.36 -8.72 11.60
N ASN A 52 4.47 -9.47 11.48
CA ASN A 52 4.48 -10.90 11.77
C ASN A 52 4.52 -11.18 13.28
N ASN A 53 4.47 -12.46 13.67
CA ASN A 53 4.47 -12.88 15.07
C ASN A 53 5.77 -12.50 15.83
N ASP A 54 6.86 -12.21 15.12
CA ASP A 54 8.13 -11.77 15.67
C ASP A 54 8.23 -10.24 15.81
N GLY A 55 7.14 -9.51 15.52
CA GLY A 55 7.08 -8.05 15.53
C GLY A 55 7.78 -7.38 14.35
N GLN A 56 8.09 -8.12 13.28
CA GLN A 56 8.77 -7.59 12.11
C GLN A 56 7.76 -7.13 11.05
N VAL A 57 8.05 -6.00 10.39
CA VAL A 57 7.31 -5.51 9.24
C VAL A 57 7.74 -6.30 8.00
N VAL A 58 6.79 -7.06 7.45
CA VAL A 58 7.00 -7.99 6.34
C VAL A 58 5.84 -7.92 5.35
N GLY A 59 6.03 -8.46 4.15
CA GLY A 59 5.00 -8.54 3.12
C GLY A 59 5.57 -8.33 1.73
N PHE A 60 4.73 -8.56 0.73
CA PHE A 60 5.09 -8.37 -0.68
C PHE A 60 5.49 -6.91 -0.95
N ASP A 61 4.65 -5.95 -0.57
CA ASP A 61 4.91 -4.53 -0.78
C ASP A 61 6.10 -4.03 0.04
N ILE A 62 6.30 -4.59 1.23
CA ILE A 62 7.46 -4.29 2.07
C ILE A 62 8.77 -4.73 1.39
N ASP A 63 8.80 -5.94 0.84
CA ASP A 63 9.98 -6.44 0.15
C ASP A 63 10.21 -5.70 -1.17
N LEU A 64 9.15 -5.39 -1.92
CA LEU A 64 9.22 -4.60 -3.15
C LEU A 64 9.72 -3.18 -2.86
N ALA A 65 9.24 -2.54 -1.80
CA ALA A 65 9.71 -1.22 -1.37
C ALA A 65 11.20 -1.24 -0.99
N LYS A 66 11.66 -2.28 -0.28
CA LYS A 66 13.09 -2.46 0.05
C LYS A 66 13.94 -2.66 -1.20
N ALA A 67 13.44 -3.37 -2.21
CA ALA A 67 14.14 -3.54 -3.50
C ALA A 67 14.25 -2.20 -4.25
N ILE A 68 13.13 -1.46 -4.36
CA ILE A 68 13.11 -0.13 -4.98
C ILE A 68 14.02 0.86 -4.24
N SER A 69 14.01 0.86 -2.90
CA SER A 69 14.89 1.66 -2.05
C SER A 69 16.36 1.60 -2.49
N LYS A 70 16.84 0.38 -2.79
CA LYS A 70 18.22 0.15 -3.28
C LYS A 70 18.45 0.77 -4.68
N LYS A 71 17.45 0.64 -5.59
CA LYS A 71 17.56 1.15 -6.97
C LYS A 71 17.59 2.68 -7.03
N ILE A 72 16.78 3.34 -6.19
CA ILE A 72 16.70 4.80 -6.15
C ILE A 72 17.70 5.44 -5.17
N ASN A 73 18.49 4.62 -4.46
CA ASN A 73 19.47 5.05 -3.44
C ASN A 73 18.84 5.98 -2.37
N LYS A 74 17.64 5.62 -1.89
CA LYS A 74 16.94 6.34 -0.82
C LYS A 74 16.50 5.37 0.27
N LYS A 75 16.60 5.77 1.52
CA LYS A 75 16.13 4.96 2.65
C LYS A 75 14.61 4.99 2.70
N ILE A 76 13.97 3.81 2.68
CA ILE A 76 12.54 3.67 2.94
C ILE A 76 12.33 3.21 4.38
N VAL A 77 11.41 3.87 5.08
CA VAL A 77 10.95 3.51 6.42
C VAL A 77 9.45 3.29 6.40
N PHE A 78 8.96 2.38 7.23
CA PHE A 78 7.54 2.01 7.27
C PHE A 78 6.89 2.57 8.52
N ARG A 79 5.69 3.12 8.36
CA ARG A 79 4.85 3.65 9.44
C ARG A 79 3.48 3.00 9.36
N ALA A 80 3.08 2.28 10.38
CA ALA A 80 1.71 1.80 10.51
C ALA A 80 0.77 3.01 10.68
N ILE A 81 -0.33 2.99 9.94
CA ILE A 81 -1.34 4.05 9.97
C ILE A 81 -2.74 3.45 10.09
N ASP A 82 -3.69 4.22 10.61
CA ASP A 82 -5.10 3.91 10.45
C ASP A 82 -5.47 4.04 8.96
N TRP A 83 -5.98 2.95 8.37
CA TRP A 83 -6.27 2.91 6.95
C TRP A 83 -7.33 3.93 6.52
N THR A 84 -8.23 4.31 7.43
CA THR A 84 -9.22 5.35 7.16
C THR A 84 -8.61 6.74 7.02
N MET A 85 -7.39 6.94 7.53
CA MET A 85 -6.68 8.23 7.54
C MET A 85 -5.59 8.35 6.45
N LYS A 86 -5.39 7.32 5.62
CA LYS A 86 -4.25 7.20 4.69
C LYS A 86 -4.04 8.43 3.78
N GLU A 87 -5.09 8.94 3.15
CA GLU A 87 -4.97 10.12 2.29
C GLU A 87 -4.73 11.41 3.11
N THR A 88 -5.24 11.47 4.33
CA THR A 88 -4.98 12.58 5.26
C THR A 88 -3.53 12.58 5.74
N GLU A 89 -2.99 11.43 6.12
CA GLU A 89 -1.58 11.26 6.49
C GLU A 89 -0.65 11.67 5.35
N LEU A 90 -0.98 11.25 4.12
CA LEU A 90 -0.22 11.63 2.92
C LEU A 90 -0.28 13.15 2.66
N ARG A 91 -1.47 13.75 2.72
CA ARG A 91 -1.67 15.18 2.50
C ARG A 91 -0.97 16.04 3.56
N ASN A 92 -0.99 15.62 4.80
CA ASN A 92 -0.35 16.30 5.92
C ASN A 92 1.18 16.09 5.98
N LYS A 93 1.76 15.33 5.04
CA LYS A 93 3.18 15.00 4.99
C LYS A 93 3.69 14.18 6.18
N ASN A 94 2.81 13.47 6.86
CA ASN A 94 3.19 12.51 7.90
C ASN A 94 3.79 11.24 7.29
N ILE A 95 3.40 10.92 6.05
CA ILE A 95 3.95 9.90 5.18
C ILE A 95 4.21 10.48 3.79
N ASP A 96 5.08 9.84 3.01
CA ASP A 96 5.42 10.25 1.64
C ASP A 96 4.70 9.39 0.60
N LEU A 97 4.45 8.13 0.94
CA LEU A 97 3.77 7.15 0.10
C LEU A 97 2.69 6.41 0.88
N ILE A 98 1.61 6.04 0.19
CA ILE A 98 0.66 4.99 0.63
C ILE A 98 1.01 3.73 -0.17
N TRP A 99 1.44 2.67 0.52
CA TRP A 99 1.86 1.45 -0.19
C TRP A 99 1.49 0.20 0.60
N ASN A 100 0.36 -0.40 0.26
CA ASN A 100 -0.16 -1.61 0.90
C ASN A 100 -1.35 -2.17 0.12
N GLY A 101 -1.10 -2.71 -1.09
CA GLY A 101 -2.18 -3.15 -1.97
C GLY A 101 -3.17 -2.02 -2.25
N TYR A 102 -2.66 -0.84 -2.59
CA TYR A 102 -3.49 0.35 -2.69
C TYR A 102 -4.08 0.50 -4.08
N SER A 103 -5.38 0.22 -4.20
CA SER A 103 -6.12 0.22 -5.46
C SER A 103 -6.19 1.60 -6.09
N ILE A 104 -5.86 1.68 -7.36
CA ILE A 104 -6.05 2.85 -8.21
C ILE A 104 -7.55 2.98 -8.53
N THR A 105 -8.18 4.05 -8.02
CA THR A 105 -9.59 4.36 -8.32
C THR A 105 -9.73 5.79 -8.83
N LYS A 106 -10.75 6.05 -9.66
CA LYS A 106 -11.02 7.39 -10.18
C LYS A 106 -11.23 8.42 -9.07
N GLU A 107 -11.80 8.01 -7.95
CA GLU A 107 -12.04 8.86 -6.79
C GLU A 107 -10.73 9.24 -6.11
N ARG A 108 -9.82 8.27 -5.94
CA ARG A 108 -8.49 8.49 -5.34
C ARG A 108 -7.58 9.31 -6.26
N GLU A 109 -7.61 9.07 -7.57
CA GLU A 109 -6.85 9.84 -8.58
C GLU A 109 -7.17 11.35 -8.58
N LYS A 110 -8.36 11.75 -8.11
CA LYS A 110 -8.68 13.18 -7.95
C LYS A 110 -7.87 13.84 -6.83
N GLN A 111 -7.48 13.09 -5.81
CA GLN A 111 -6.87 13.59 -4.59
C GLN A 111 -5.36 13.37 -4.51
N ILE A 112 -4.88 12.28 -5.11
CA ILE A 112 -3.48 11.86 -5.08
C ILE A 112 -3.01 11.45 -6.47
N ASP A 113 -1.70 11.31 -6.64
CA ASP A 113 -1.10 10.68 -7.82
C ASP A 113 -0.73 9.23 -7.50
N PHE A 114 -0.60 8.41 -8.51
CA PHE A 114 -0.20 7.01 -8.40
C PHE A 114 1.06 6.74 -9.21
N SER A 115 1.83 5.73 -8.78
CA SER A 115 2.82 5.08 -9.63
C SER A 115 2.14 4.37 -10.81
N ASN A 116 2.94 3.81 -11.71
CA ASN A 116 2.47 2.77 -12.62
C ASN A 116 1.89 1.60 -11.81
N PRO A 117 0.83 0.92 -12.33
CA PRO A 117 0.28 -0.26 -11.69
C PRO A 117 1.31 -1.39 -11.65
N TYR A 118 1.32 -2.18 -10.57
CA TYR A 118 2.29 -3.28 -10.40
C TYR A 118 1.63 -4.64 -10.15
N ILE A 119 0.35 -4.69 -9.74
CA ILE A 119 -0.46 -5.92 -9.62
C ILE A 119 -1.85 -5.66 -10.18
N SER A 120 -2.44 -6.67 -10.84
CA SER A 120 -3.87 -6.73 -11.13
C SER A 120 -4.54 -7.59 -10.06
N ASP A 121 -5.60 -7.09 -9.47
CA ASP A 121 -6.40 -7.77 -8.47
C ASP A 121 -7.90 -7.67 -8.79
N ARG A 122 -8.74 -8.23 -7.95
CA ARG A 122 -10.20 -8.07 -7.99
C ARG A 122 -10.82 -8.19 -6.61
N GLN A 123 -11.96 -7.54 -6.42
CA GLN A 123 -12.71 -7.62 -5.18
C GLN A 123 -13.61 -8.85 -5.19
N VAL A 124 -13.34 -9.80 -4.30
CA VAL A 124 -14.01 -11.11 -4.24
C VAL A 124 -14.88 -11.26 -3.00
N ILE A 125 -15.77 -12.26 -3.01
CA ILE A 125 -16.56 -12.64 -1.85
C ILE A 125 -15.98 -13.93 -1.26
N ILE A 126 -15.57 -13.85 0.00
CA ILE A 126 -15.08 -14.98 0.78
C ILE A 126 -16.22 -15.49 1.66
N VAL A 127 -16.45 -16.78 1.64
CA VAL A 127 -17.43 -17.47 2.51
C VAL A 127 -16.77 -18.66 3.20
N ARG A 128 -17.34 -19.15 4.30
CA ARG A 128 -16.90 -20.42 4.89
C ARG A 128 -17.09 -21.56 3.89
N SER A 129 -16.19 -22.52 3.88
CA SER A 129 -16.23 -23.68 2.96
C SER A 129 -17.54 -24.44 3.03
N ASN A 130 -18.11 -24.61 4.24
CA ASN A 130 -19.38 -25.30 4.50
C ASN A 130 -20.63 -24.41 4.29
N SER A 131 -20.45 -23.15 3.85
CA SER A 131 -21.58 -22.26 3.56
C SER A 131 -22.42 -22.78 2.39
N LYS A 132 -23.73 -22.56 2.46
CA LYS A 132 -24.66 -22.84 1.35
C LYS A 132 -24.73 -21.71 0.32
N ILE A 133 -24.04 -20.60 0.55
CA ILE A 133 -24.01 -19.43 -0.34
C ILE A 133 -23.06 -19.72 -1.50
N ASN A 134 -23.54 -19.73 -2.74
CA ASN A 134 -22.76 -20.02 -3.94
C ASN A 134 -22.67 -18.84 -4.91
N CYS A 135 -23.56 -17.86 -4.78
CA CYS A 135 -23.60 -16.65 -5.61
C CYS A 135 -24.14 -15.46 -4.82
N LYS A 136 -24.10 -14.27 -5.43
CA LYS A 136 -24.62 -13.04 -4.82
C LYS A 136 -26.09 -13.14 -4.42
N ASP A 137 -26.92 -13.82 -5.21
CA ASP A 137 -28.36 -13.94 -4.93
C ASP A 137 -28.65 -14.72 -3.63
N ASP A 138 -27.76 -15.62 -3.21
CA ASP A 138 -27.90 -16.38 -1.96
C ASP A 138 -27.68 -15.51 -0.70
N PHE A 139 -27.19 -14.28 -0.85
CA PHE A 139 -27.00 -13.33 0.26
C PHE A 139 -28.29 -12.61 0.67
N LYS A 140 -29.43 -12.90 0.04
CA LYS A 140 -30.70 -12.27 0.43
C LYS A 140 -30.99 -12.42 1.92
N GLY A 141 -31.11 -11.29 2.63
CA GLY A 141 -31.32 -11.24 4.06
C GLY A 141 -30.12 -11.65 4.92
N LYS A 142 -28.93 -11.74 4.34
CA LYS A 142 -27.66 -12.11 4.99
C LYS A 142 -26.83 -10.88 5.38
N LYS A 143 -25.68 -11.12 6.03
CA LYS A 143 -24.72 -10.11 6.44
C LYS A 143 -23.39 -10.32 5.75
N ILE A 144 -22.78 -9.24 5.31
CA ILE A 144 -21.46 -9.25 4.69
C ILE A 144 -20.53 -8.25 5.38
N GLY A 145 -19.30 -8.64 5.62
CA GLY A 145 -18.26 -7.80 6.20
C GLY A 145 -17.36 -7.19 5.13
N VAL A 146 -16.81 -6.03 5.43
CA VAL A 146 -15.85 -5.33 4.56
C VAL A 146 -14.97 -4.42 5.41
N GLN A 147 -13.71 -4.18 4.99
CA GLN A 147 -12.86 -3.20 5.66
C GLN A 147 -13.32 -1.77 5.34
N SER A 148 -13.41 -0.92 6.36
CA SER A 148 -13.78 0.49 6.23
C SER A 148 -12.80 1.25 5.33
N ALA A 149 -13.31 2.17 4.51
CA ALA A 149 -12.53 3.02 3.60
C ALA A 149 -11.62 2.24 2.63
N SER A 150 -11.95 0.98 2.35
CA SER A 150 -11.28 0.14 1.34
C SER A 150 -11.93 0.29 -0.04
N SER A 151 -11.22 -0.13 -1.10
CA SER A 151 -11.81 -0.28 -2.44
C SER A 151 -12.91 -1.35 -2.46
N ALA A 152 -12.79 -2.38 -1.60
CA ALA A 152 -13.82 -3.39 -1.39
C ALA A 152 -15.14 -2.77 -0.92
N SER A 153 -15.09 -1.86 0.06
CA SER A 153 -16.27 -1.13 0.54
C SER A 153 -16.88 -0.28 -0.58
N ASP A 154 -16.05 0.47 -1.32
CA ASP A 154 -16.52 1.29 -2.45
C ASP A 154 -17.18 0.45 -3.55
N ALA A 155 -16.58 -0.71 -3.89
CA ALA A 155 -17.10 -1.61 -4.92
C ALA A 155 -18.42 -2.27 -4.49
N LEU A 156 -18.49 -2.73 -3.23
CA LEU A 156 -19.68 -3.30 -2.61
C LEU A 156 -20.83 -2.28 -2.63
N MET A 157 -20.58 -1.05 -2.18
CA MET A 157 -21.62 -0.01 -2.05
C MET A 157 -22.12 0.52 -3.40
N LYS A 158 -21.35 0.34 -4.50
CA LYS A 158 -21.78 0.63 -5.88
C LYS A 158 -22.82 -0.37 -6.39
N ASP A 159 -22.78 -1.62 -5.93
CA ASP A 159 -23.78 -2.65 -6.28
C ASP A 159 -25.04 -2.53 -5.40
N LYS A 160 -25.80 -1.46 -5.63
CA LYS A 160 -27.00 -1.15 -4.85
C LYS A 160 -28.00 -2.31 -4.80
N LYS A 161 -28.18 -3.02 -5.92
CA LYS A 161 -29.11 -4.17 -5.99
C LYS A 161 -28.70 -5.25 -4.99
N PHE A 162 -27.41 -5.54 -4.92
CA PHE A 162 -26.87 -6.51 -3.98
C PHE A 162 -27.03 -6.01 -2.54
N VAL A 163 -26.62 -4.78 -2.24
CA VAL A 163 -26.71 -4.18 -0.89
C VAL A 163 -28.16 -4.15 -0.39
N ASP A 164 -29.10 -3.74 -1.25
CA ASP A 164 -30.55 -3.67 -0.89
C ASP A 164 -31.15 -5.07 -0.65
N SER A 165 -30.53 -6.12 -1.16
CA SER A 165 -30.97 -7.51 -0.94
C SER A 165 -30.54 -8.07 0.42
N LEU A 166 -29.54 -7.49 1.06
CA LEU A 166 -29.00 -7.91 2.35
C LEU A 166 -30.01 -7.68 3.49
N SER A 167 -29.69 -8.12 4.69
CA SER A 167 -30.48 -7.80 5.89
C SER A 167 -30.45 -6.29 6.19
N LYS A 168 -31.31 -5.79 7.07
CA LYS A 168 -31.41 -4.37 7.43
C LYS A 168 -30.08 -3.75 7.91
N SER A 169 -29.20 -4.58 8.51
CA SER A 169 -27.82 -4.22 8.88
C SER A 169 -26.86 -5.14 8.14
N GLY A 170 -27.05 -5.24 6.81
CA GLY A 170 -26.41 -6.29 6.01
C GLY A 170 -24.95 -6.05 5.72
N VAL A 171 -24.52 -4.80 5.61
CA VAL A 171 -23.10 -4.44 5.47
C VAL A 171 -22.56 -4.07 6.84
N ILE A 172 -21.47 -4.74 7.24
CA ILE A 172 -20.77 -4.48 8.51
C ILE A 172 -19.34 -4.08 8.16
N GLU A 173 -18.97 -2.86 8.56
CA GLU A 173 -17.63 -2.33 8.37
C GLU A 173 -16.73 -2.69 9.55
N TYR A 174 -15.50 -3.11 9.23
CA TYR A 174 -14.46 -3.48 10.18
C TYR A 174 -13.22 -2.60 9.99
N GLN A 175 -12.43 -2.44 11.04
CA GLN A 175 -11.14 -1.75 10.90
C GLN A 175 -10.14 -2.55 10.08
N SER A 176 -10.15 -3.89 10.23
CA SER A 176 -9.26 -4.77 9.49
C SER A 176 -10.02 -5.91 8.80
N ASN A 177 -9.43 -6.44 7.73
CA ASN A 177 -9.94 -7.67 7.10
C ASN A 177 -9.84 -8.88 8.04
N ASN A 178 -8.87 -8.88 8.96
CA ASN A 178 -8.73 -9.95 9.94
C ASN A 178 -9.93 -10.01 10.89
N ASP A 179 -10.42 -8.86 11.36
CA ASP A 179 -11.60 -8.77 12.22
C ASP A 179 -12.86 -9.27 11.49
N ALA A 180 -13.01 -8.88 10.21
CA ALA A 180 -14.10 -9.38 9.37
C ALA A 180 -14.04 -10.91 9.20
N LEU A 181 -12.86 -11.49 8.99
CA LEU A 181 -12.67 -12.93 8.87
C LEU A 181 -12.93 -13.66 10.20
N MET A 182 -12.57 -13.09 11.35
CA MET A 182 -12.91 -13.65 12.67
C MET A 182 -14.42 -13.69 12.88
N ASP A 183 -15.15 -12.68 12.42
CA ASP A 183 -16.62 -12.66 12.49
C ASP A 183 -17.26 -13.63 11.49
N LEU A 184 -16.64 -13.83 10.33
CA LEU A 184 -17.02 -14.88 9.39
C LEU A 184 -16.84 -16.28 10.01
N ASP A 185 -15.71 -16.54 10.65
CA ASP A 185 -15.42 -17.82 11.32
C ASP A 185 -16.44 -18.13 12.41
N SER A 186 -16.79 -17.13 13.23
CA SER A 186 -17.76 -17.27 14.31
C SER A 186 -19.22 -17.34 13.86
N GLY A 187 -19.47 -17.10 12.55
CA GLY A 187 -20.83 -17.10 12.00
C GLY A 187 -21.65 -15.85 12.31
N ARG A 188 -21.03 -14.76 12.78
CA ARG A 188 -21.72 -13.49 13.00
C ARG A 188 -22.05 -12.78 11.69
N ILE A 189 -21.25 -13.05 10.64
CA ILE A 189 -21.51 -12.65 9.26
C ILE A 189 -21.44 -13.86 8.33
N ASP A 190 -21.99 -13.72 7.12
CA ASP A 190 -22.13 -14.80 6.15
C ASP A 190 -21.06 -14.78 5.06
N GLY A 191 -20.42 -13.62 4.83
CA GLY A 191 -19.33 -13.45 3.88
C GLY A 191 -18.49 -12.21 4.17
N VAL A 192 -17.34 -12.11 3.50
CA VAL A 192 -16.43 -10.94 3.53
C VAL A 192 -16.13 -10.54 2.09
N VAL A 193 -16.18 -9.24 1.79
CA VAL A 193 -15.65 -8.69 0.53
C VAL A 193 -14.23 -8.19 0.80
N ALA A 194 -13.28 -8.67 0.01
CA ALA A 194 -11.88 -8.31 0.13
C ALA A 194 -11.13 -8.59 -1.19
N ASP A 195 -9.88 -8.16 -1.22
CA ASP A 195 -8.95 -8.40 -2.33
C ASP A 195 -8.69 -9.90 -2.51
N GLU A 196 -8.62 -10.36 -3.77
CA GLU A 196 -8.37 -11.78 -4.08
C GLU A 196 -7.01 -12.24 -3.55
N VAL A 197 -5.99 -11.39 -3.61
CA VAL A 197 -4.65 -11.71 -3.07
C VAL A 197 -4.70 -12.04 -1.57
N LEU A 198 -5.50 -11.30 -0.79
CA LEU A 198 -5.75 -11.59 0.62
C LEU A 198 -6.52 -12.89 0.80
N ALA A 199 -7.59 -13.09 0.04
CA ALA A 199 -8.40 -14.30 0.10
C ALA A 199 -7.56 -15.56 -0.15
N ARG A 200 -6.74 -15.56 -1.20
CA ARG A 200 -5.84 -16.66 -1.54
C ARG A 200 -4.81 -16.94 -0.45
N TYR A 201 -4.23 -15.87 0.14
CA TYR A 201 -3.29 -16.04 1.24
C TYR A 201 -3.93 -16.75 2.44
N TYR A 202 -5.12 -16.33 2.87
CA TYR A 202 -5.79 -16.97 4.00
C TYR A 202 -6.21 -18.42 3.71
N ILE A 203 -6.68 -18.69 2.49
CA ILE A 203 -7.00 -20.05 2.04
C ILE A 203 -5.75 -20.93 2.11
N ASN A 204 -4.62 -20.47 1.60
CA ASN A 204 -3.36 -21.22 1.63
C ASN A 204 -2.83 -21.43 3.07
N LYS A 205 -2.98 -20.42 3.95
CA LYS A 205 -2.46 -20.47 5.33
C LYS A 205 -3.32 -21.29 6.28
N ARG A 206 -4.66 -21.18 6.17
CA ARG A 206 -5.62 -21.83 7.06
C ARG A 206 -6.18 -23.14 6.51
N GLY A 207 -5.83 -23.48 5.26
CA GLY A 207 -6.29 -24.64 4.52
C GLY A 207 -7.57 -24.37 3.73
N ASN A 208 -7.70 -25.07 2.60
CA ASN A 208 -8.88 -25.00 1.71
C ASN A 208 -10.18 -25.43 2.39
N ASP A 209 -10.10 -26.03 3.58
CA ASP A 209 -11.25 -26.54 4.32
C ASP A 209 -12.00 -25.45 5.10
N ASN A 210 -11.41 -24.26 5.25
CA ASN A 210 -12.03 -23.18 6.03
C ASN A 210 -12.81 -22.18 5.18
N TYR A 211 -12.27 -21.79 4.03
CA TYR A 211 -12.85 -20.75 3.18
C TYR A 211 -12.89 -21.16 1.72
N ARG A 212 -13.81 -20.53 1.01
CA ARG A 212 -13.82 -20.51 -0.46
C ARG A 212 -14.21 -19.14 -0.98
N VAL A 213 -13.74 -18.84 -2.17
CA VAL A 213 -14.07 -17.63 -2.93
C VAL A 213 -15.24 -17.96 -3.86
N LEU A 214 -16.23 -17.08 -3.94
CA LEU A 214 -17.31 -17.19 -4.91
C LEU A 214 -16.82 -16.87 -6.31
N LYS A 215 -17.59 -17.33 -7.32
CA LYS A 215 -17.32 -16.96 -8.71
C LYS A 215 -17.71 -15.52 -9.02
N ASP A 216 -18.74 -15.03 -8.31
CA ASP A 216 -19.17 -13.64 -8.39
C ASP A 216 -18.15 -12.74 -7.69
N ASP A 217 -17.88 -11.58 -8.29
CA ASP A 217 -16.97 -10.58 -7.75
C ASP A 217 -17.54 -9.15 -7.92
N PHE A 218 -16.78 -8.14 -7.52
CA PHE A 218 -17.14 -6.73 -7.66
C PHE A 218 -16.22 -6.00 -8.67
N GLY A 219 -15.51 -6.75 -9.50
CA GLY A 219 -14.71 -6.22 -10.59
C GLY A 219 -13.21 -6.22 -10.34
N ARG A 220 -12.48 -5.98 -11.43
CA ARG A 220 -11.01 -5.88 -11.42
C ARG A 220 -10.55 -4.52 -10.99
N GLU A 221 -9.38 -4.50 -10.38
CA GLU A 221 -8.65 -3.31 -10.02
C GLU A 221 -7.15 -3.50 -10.21
N TYR A 222 -6.40 -2.42 -10.01
CA TYR A 222 -4.95 -2.42 -10.10
C TYR A 222 -4.36 -1.77 -8.86
N PHE A 223 -3.31 -2.35 -8.31
CA PHE A 223 -2.56 -1.72 -7.22
C PHE A 223 -1.49 -0.79 -7.78
N GLY A 224 -1.40 0.37 -7.16
CA GLY A 224 -0.36 1.36 -7.39
C GLY A 224 0.12 1.96 -6.07
N ILE A 225 1.23 2.66 -6.12
CA ILE A 225 1.80 3.35 -4.96
C ILE A 225 1.19 4.76 -4.95
N GLY A 226 0.50 5.11 -3.85
CA GLY A 226 -0.10 6.43 -3.68
C GLY A 226 0.96 7.48 -3.33
N ILE A 227 0.93 8.61 -4.03
CA ILE A 227 1.91 9.70 -3.96
C ILE A 227 1.14 11.02 -3.82
N ARG A 228 1.68 11.99 -3.07
CA ARG A 228 1.04 13.31 -2.97
C ARG A 228 0.78 13.91 -4.34
N LYS A 229 -0.38 14.53 -4.49
CA LYS A 229 -0.78 15.19 -5.73
C LYS A 229 0.25 16.22 -6.16
N GLY A 230 0.75 16.08 -7.40
CA GLY A 230 1.72 16.98 -7.99
C GLY A 230 3.19 16.70 -7.63
N ASP A 231 3.50 15.71 -6.81
CA ASP A 231 4.88 15.30 -6.52
C ASP A 231 5.46 14.45 -7.66
N THR A 232 5.63 15.10 -8.81
CA THR A 232 6.12 14.47 -10.04
C THR A 232 7.53 13.91 -9.88
N LYS A 233 8.39 14.57 -9.06
CA LYS A 233 9.74 14.09 -8.82
C LYS A 233 9.74 12.72 -8.16
N LEU A 234 9.05 12.59 -7.02
CA LEU A 234 8.96 11.34 -6.30
C LEU A 234 8.28 10.25 -7.14
N LYS A 235 7.20 10.61 -7.86
CA LYS A 235 6.51 9.69 -8.79
C LYS A 235 7.46 9.10 -9.83
N ASN A 236 8.26 9.94 -10.48
CA ASN A 236 9.19 9.49 -11.51
C ASN A 236 10.31 8.61 -10.93
N GLU A 237 10.82 8.95 -9.74
CA GLU A 237 11.83 8.15 -9.05
C GLU A 237 11.27 6.76 -8.67
N ILE A 238 10.06 6.69 -8.11
CA ILE A 238 9.41 5.44 -7.76
C ILE A 238 9.14 4.59 -9.01
N ASN A 239 8.60 5.18 -10.09
CA ASN A 239 8.34 4.46 -11.34
C ASN A 239 9.62 3.93 -11.98
N LYS A 240 10.72 4.70 -11.93
CA LYS A 240 12.03 4.24 -12.40
C LYS A 240 12.49 3.03 -11.59
N GLY A 241 12.47 3.12 -10.25
CA GLY A 241 12.86 2.01 -9.38
C GLY A 241 11.97 0.78 -9.57
N LEU A 242 10.66 0.96 -9.71
CA LEU A 242 9.71 -0.12 -9.98
C LEU A 242 10.03 -0.83 -11.30
N LYS A 243 10.27 -0.06 -12.37
CA LYS A 243 10.67 -0.63 -13.66
C LYS A 243 11.97 -1.43 -13.56
N GLU A 244 12.99 -0.90 -12.89
CA GLU A 244 14.29 -1.58 -12.73
C GLU A 244 14.15 -2.91 -11.98
N VAL A 245 13.35 -2.95 -10.90
CA VAL A 245 13.11 -4.17 -10.10
C VAL A 245 12.28 -5.21 -10.86
N ILE A 246 11.40 -4.76 -11.76
CA ILE A 246 10.65 -5.65 -12.67
C ILE A 246 11.58 -6.20 -13.75
N ASP A 247 12.34 -5.35 -14.41
CA ASP A 247 13.21 -5.71 -15.55
C ASP A 247 14.32 -6.69 -15.16
N ASP A 248 14.91 -6.55 -13.96
CA ASP A 248 15.96 -7.46 -13.46
C ASP A 248 15.44 -8.76 -12.81
N GLY A 249 14.12 -8.90 -12.73
CA GLY A 249 13.44 -10.08 -12.20
C GLY A 249 13.42 -10.19 -10.67
N GLU A 250 13.82 -9.16 -9.93
CA GLU A 250 13.73 -9.15 -8.47
C GLU A 250 12.25 -9.12 -8.03
N ALA A 251 11.39 -8.32 -8.72
CA ALA A 251 9.95 -8.28 -8.47
C ALA A 251 9.29 -9.67 -8.65
N LYS A 252 9.68 -10.42 -9.69
CA LYS A 252 9.21 -11.78 -9.90
C LYS A 252 9.56 -12.69 -8.72
N LYS A 253 10.80 -12.66 -8.22
CA LYS A 253 11.24 -13.48 -7.08
C LYS A 253 10.47 -13.14 -5.81
N ILE A 254 10.18 -11.85 -5.60
CA ILE A 254 9.36 -11.38 -4.48
C ILE A 254 7.92 -11.90 -4.63
N SER A 255 7.36 -11.85 -5.84
CA SER A 255 6.02 -12.37 -6.13
C SER A 255 5.94 -13.88 -5.87
N GLU A 256 6.87 -14.66 -6.40
CA GLU A 256 6.93 -16.10 -6.18
C GLU A 256 7.08 -16.47 -4.69
N LYS A 257 7.84 -15.69 -3.92
CA LYS A 257 7.99 -15.87 -2.47
C LYS A 257 6.66 -15.73 -1.72
N TRP A 258 5.84 -14.75 -2.09
CA TRP A 258 4.63 -14.40 -1.33
C TRP A 258 3.36 -15.08 -1.86
N PHE A 259 3.28 -15.29 -3.17
CA PHE A 259 2.08 -15.80 -3.85
C PHE A 259 2.28 -17.20 -4.46
N GLY A 260 3.54 -17.67 -4.56
CA GLY A 260 3.87 -18.94 -5.23
C GLY A 260 3.92 -18.82 -6.77
N GLU A 261 3.62 -17.66 -7.32
CA GLU A 261 3.59 -17.37 -8.76
C GLU A 261 3.95 -15.89 -9.03
N ASP A 262 4.29 -15.59 -10.29
CA ASP A 262 4.57 -14.22 -10.73
C ASP A 262 3.26 -13.53 -11.15
N ILE A 263 2.74 -12.63 -10.30
CA ILE A 263 1.54 -11.84 -10.56
C ILE A 263 1.86 -10.36 -10.84
N VAL A 264 3.14 -10.00 -11.01
CA VAL A 264 3.56 -8.63 -11.27
C VAL A 264 3.28 -8.26 -12.72
N ILE A 265 2.72 -7.07 -12.93
CA ILE A 265 2.49 -6.51 -14.26
C ILE A 265 3.83 -6.11 -14.88
N LYS A 266 4.12 -6.64 -16.06
CA LYS A 266 5.36 -6.38 -16.82
C LYS A 266 5.11 -5.32 -17.89
N GLY A 267 4.99 -4.05 -17.49
CA GLY A 267 4.85 -2.97 -18.47
C GLY A 267 3.54 -2.99 -19.26
N GLU A 268 3.27 -1.94 -20.02
CA GLU A 268 2.17 -1.93 -21.01
C GLU A 268 2.52 -2.90 -22.14
N GLU A 269 1.71 -3.97 -22.30
CA GLU A 269 1.48 -4.55 -23.61
C GLU A 269 0.49 -3.71 -24.38
#